data_29bb72dabef344348ae618c65884dca1
#
_entry.id   29bb72dabef344348ae618c65884dca1
#
_cell.length_a   1.000
_cell.length_b   1.000
_cell.length_c   1.000
_cell.angle_alpha   90.00
_cell.angle_beta   90.00
_cell.angle_gamma   90.00
#
_symmetry.space_group_name_H-M   'P 1'
#
loop_
_entity.id
_entity.type
_entity.pdbx_description
1 polymer ?
#
loop_
_entity_poly.entity_id
_entity_poly.type
_entity_poly.pdbx_seq_one_letter_code
_entity_poly.pdbx_strand_id
1 'polypeptide(L)'
;SIKPSITLCTPTVQQGSVAAVRVGSTMSRTEPTLTGPLESTGFVRAANGWICYLPIPWNAETGNTELTVTADGYTETLTLSVRAASYSYKDYSAKSQLTSPYIGADDAPDAVLRLLTTDGGEIQWAVGGFVQPFLDSFDTPLLYGMTEYVGRSYSERSTNYGYGGRTSTNVVIKPKKSKDSMIVPASGHVLLAEDLGGSYGYTVVIDH
;
A
#
# COMPACT_ATOMS: atom_id res chain seq x y z
N SER A 1 13.52 -15.04 31.41
CA SER A 1 13.29 -14.07 30.33
C SER A 1 11.78 -13.83 30.20
N ILE A 2 11.41 -12.61 29.93
CA ILE A 2 10.00 -12.27 29.71
C ILE A 2 9.66 -12.67 28.27
N LYS A 3 8.58 -13.47 28.08
CA LYS A 3 8.12 -13.85 26.75
C LYS A 3 7.57 -12.59 26.05
N PRO A 4 8.02 -12.28 24.84
CA PRO A 4 7.46 -11.17 24.08
C PRO A 4 5.99 -11.41 23.71
N SER A 5 5.22 -10.36 23.60
CA SER A 5 3.85 -10.39 23.09
C SER A 5 3.88 -10.29 21.57
N ILE A 6 3.49 -11.35 20.87
CA ILE A 6 3.42 -11.39 19.41
C ILE A 6 1.94 -11.37 19.00
N THR A 7 1.51 -10.35 18.27
CA THR A 7 0.08 -10.12 17.98
C THR A 7 -0.13 -9.77 16.51
N LEU A 8 -1.06 -10.49 15.88
CA LEU A 8 -1.61 -10.09 14.57
C LEU A 8 -2.72 -9.06 14.83
N CYS A 9 -2.47 -7.80 14.46
CA CYS A 9 -3.38 -6.68 14.76
C CYS A 9 -4.72 -6.82 14.02
N THR A 10 -4.71 -7.42 12.83
CA THR A 10 -5.89 -7.62 12.00
C THR A 10 -5.92 -9.07 11.52
N PRO A 11 -6.57 -10.00 12.27
CA PRO A 11 -6.59 -11.42 11.91
C PRO A 11 -7.30 -11.74 10.59
N THR A 12 -8.18 -10.85 10.16
CA THR A 12 -8.89 -10.94 8.87
C THR A 12 -8.69 -9.64 8.10
N VAL A 13 -8.28 -9.75 6.84
CA VAL A 13 -7.99 -8.63 5.97
C VAL A 13 -8.54 -8.90 4.57
N GLN A 14 -8.88 -7.86 3.82
CA GLN A 14 -9.26 -8.00 2.41
C GLN A 14 -8.05 -7.84 1.49
N GLN A 15 -8.14 -8.41 0.28
CA GLN A 15 -7.24 -8.08 -0.82
C GLN A 15 -7.14 -6.55 -0.98
N GLY A 16 -5.95 -6.04 -1.26
CA GLY A 16 -5.70 -4.61 -1.43
C GLY A 16 -5.61 -3.80 -0.13
N SER A 17 -5.66 -4.45 1.02
CA SER A 17 -5.50 -3.84 2.35
C SER A 17 -4.10 -4.09 2.91
N VAL A 18 -3.88 -3.69 4.16
CA VAL A 18 -2.64 -3.90 4.89
C VAL A 18 -2.95 -4.63 6.20
N ALA A 19 -2.23 -5.71 6.46
CA ALA A 19 -2.19 -6.34 7.78
C ALA A 19 -0.98 -5.83 8.56
N ALA A 20 -0.99 -5.99 9.89
CA ALA A 20 0.13 -5.63 10.73
C ALA A 20 0.37 -6.67 11.82
N VAL A 21 1.64 -6.92 12.10
CA VAL A 21 2.12 -7.72 13.23
C VAL A 21 2.84 -6.82 14.21
N ARG A 22 2.48 -6.90 15.46
CA ARG A 22 3.14 -6.19 16.56
C ARG A 22 3.86 -7.17 17.47
N VAL A 23 5.09 -6.81 17.84
CA VAL A 23 5.86 -7.49 18.88
C VAL A 23 6.09 -6.50 20.01
N GLY A 24 5.52 -6.79 21.17
CA GLY A 24 5.65 -5.97 22.38
C GLY A 24 6.37 -6.72 23.49
N SER A 25 6.63 -6.01 24.60
CA SER A 25 7.27 -6.56 25.79
C SER A 25 8.65 -7.19 25.55
N THR A 26 9.34 -6.75 24.48
CA THR A 26 10.69 -7.25 24.18
C THR A 26 11.73 -6.47 24.96
N MET A 27 12.70 -7.18 25.51
CA MET A 27 13.87 -6.63 26.20
C MET A 27 15.03 -6.46 25.24
N SER A 28 14.99 -7.13 24.09
CA SER A 28 16.06 -7.13 23.10
C SER A 28 15.96 -5.89 22.19
N ARG A 29 17.14 -5.44 21.75
CA ARG A 29 17.24 -4.50 20.63
C ARG A 29 17.31 -5.22 19.27
N THR A 30 17.36 -6.54 19.28
CA THR A 30 17.41 -7.34 18.07
C THR A 30 16.06 -7.29 17.36
N GLU A 31 16.08 -6.98 16.09
CA GLU A 31 14.89 -6.96 15.25
C GLU A 31 14.26 -8.36 15.20
N PRO A 32 12.92 -8.46 15.40
CA PRO A 32 12.21 -9.72 15.17
C PRO A 32 12.28 -10.11 13.69
N THR A 33 12.04 -11.39 13.42
CA THR A 33 11.92 -11.89 12.04
C THR A 33 10.51 -12.38 11.78
N LEU A 34 10.04 -12.16 10.54
CA LEU A 34 8.79 -12.70 10.04
C LEU A 34 9.07 -13.48 8.77
N THR A 35 8.52 -14.69 8.69
CA THR A 35 8.58 -15.55 7.51
C THR A 35 7.18 -16.00 7.11
N GLY A 36 6.94 -16.13 5.81
CA GLY A 36 5.64 -16.53 5.26
C GLY A 36 5.59 -16.24 3.75
N PRO A 37 4.46 -16.55 3.11
CA PRO A 37 4.31 -16.37 1.66
C PRO A 37 3.97 -14.91 1.24
N LEU A 38 3.72 -14.01 2.19
CA LEU A 38 3.43 -12.61 1.94
C LEU A 38 4.69 -11.76 2.08
N GLU A 39 4.79 -10.74 1.24
CA GLU A 39 5.81 -9.71 1.41
C GLU A 39 5.55 -8.89 2.67
N SER A 40 6.60 -8.40 3.27
CA SER A 40 6.55 -7.57 4.47
C SER A 40 7.53 -6.40 4.36
N THR A 41 7.24 -5.33 5.10
CA THR A 41 8.14 -4.17 5.21
C THR A 41 9.38 -4.44 6.08
N GLY A 42 9.46 -5.61 6.74
CA GLY A 42 10.36 -5.81 7.87
C GLY A 42 9.80 -5.18 9.14
N PHE A 43 10.45 -5.41 10.27
CA PHE A 43 10.07 -4.81 11.53
C PHE A 43 10.73 -3.45 11.71
N VAL A 44 9.93 -2.46 12.08
CA VAL A 44 10.41 -1.13 12.46
C VAL A 44 10.10 -0.87 13.94
N ARG A 45 10.90 -0.02 14.58
CA ARG A 45 10.68 0.38 15.99
C ARG A 45 9.36 1.11 16.14
N ALA A 46 8.59 0.73 17.15
CA ALA A 46 7.39 1.40 17.60
C ALA A 46 7.52 1.71 19.10
N ALA A 47 6.60 2.54 19.61
CA ALA A 47 6.69 3.09 20.99
C ALA A 47 6.96 2.05 22.09
N ASN A 48 6.46 0.82 21.97
CA ASN A 48 6.60 -0.25 22.97
C ASN A 48 7.01 -1.58 22.33
N GLY A 49 7.92 -1.54 21.37
CA GLY A 49 8.37 -2.76 20.69
C GLY A 49 8.60 -2.57 19.19
N TRP A 50 8.00 -3.44 18.40
CA TRP A 50 8.20 -3.48 16.95
C TRP A 50 6.87 -3.63 16.22
N ILE A 51 6.80 -3.12 15.01
CA ILE A 51 5.66 -3.31 14.10
C ILE A 51 6.18 -3.69 12.72
N CYS A 52 5.47 -4.60 12.06
CA CYS A 52 5.72 -5.02 10.68
C CYS A 52 4.42 -4.94 9.91
N TYR A 53 4.46 -4.35 8.73
CA TYR A 53 3.31 -4.27 7.83
C TYR A 53 3.41 -5.29 6.71
N LEU A 54 2.27 -5.86 6.34
CA LEU A 54 2.13 -6.81 5.25
C LEU A 54 1.14 -6.21 4.23
N PRO A 55 1.64 -5.62 3.15
CA PRO A 55 0.79 -5.18 2.04
C PRO A 55 0.13 -6.41 1.40
N ILE A 56 -1.19 -6.41 1.31
CA ILE A 56 -1.95 -7.49 0.69
C ILE A 56 -2.28 -7.08 -0.74
N PRO A 57 -1.70 -7.71 -1.77
CA PRO A 57 -1.97 -7.37 -3.15
C PRO A 57 -3.46 -7.45 -3.49
N TRP A 58 -3.91 -6.67 -4.48
CA TRP A 58 -5.30 -6.69 -4.97
C TRP A 58 -5.73 -8.07 -5.48
N ASN A 59 -4.78 -8.90 -5.91
CA ASN A 59 -4.97 -10.26 -6.45
C ASN A 59 -4.36 -11.35 -5.54
N ALA A 60 -4.11 -11.07 -4.25
CA ALA A 60 -3.59 -12.05 -3.31
C ALA A 60 -4.50 -13.29 -3.27
N GLU A 61 -3.91 -14.46 -3.04
CA GLU A 61 -4.69 -15.67 -2.79
C GLU A 61 -5.58 -15.48 -1.56
N THR A 62 -6.84 -15.90 -1.68
CA THR A 62 -7.79 -15.85 -0.56
C THR A 62 -7.70 -17.12 0.27
N GLY A 63 -7.97 -16.99 1.56
CA GLY A 63 -7.90 -18.11 2.49
C GLY A 63 -6.98 -17.81 3.68
N ASN A 64 -6.64 -18.85 4.41
CA ASN A 64 -5.76 -18.74 5.57
C ASN A 64 -4.30 -18.84 5.14
N THR A 65 -3.50 -17.91 5.63
CA THR A 65 -2.06 -17.83 5.41
C THR A 65 -1.36 -17.89 6.76
N GLU A 66 -0.36 -18.73 6.90
CA GLU A 66 0.44 -18.83 8.10
C GLU A 66 1.66 -17.93 8.03
N LEU A 67 1.89 -17.21 9.11
CA LEU A 67 3.03 -16.32 9.32
C LEU A 67 3.78 -16.80 10.55
N THR A 68 5.09 -16.97 10.45
CA THR A 68 5.93 -17.36 11.58
C THR A 68 6.76 -16.15 12.03
N VAL A 69 6.61 -15.79 13.29
CA VAL A 69 7.33 -14.65 13.89
C VAL A 69 8.24 -15.14 15.00
N THR A 70 9.49 -14.72 14.97
CA THR A 70 10.48 -15.02 16.00
C THR A 70 10.98 -13.73 16.65
N ALA A 71 10.93 -13.66 17.97
CA ALA A 71 11.41 -12.54 18.78
C ALA A 71 11.99 -13.04 20.10
N ASP A 72 13.17 -12.56 20.50
CA ASP A 72 13.85 -12.92 21.76
C ASP A 72 13.97 -14.43 22.02
N GLY A 73 14.12 -15.22 20.92
CA GLY A 73 14.22 -16.67 20.97
C GLY A 73 12.87 -17.42 21.07
N TYR A 74 11.76 -16.71 21.09
CA TYR A 74 10.42 -17.27 21.03
C TYR A 74 9.88 -17.21 19.61
N THR A 75 9.21 -18.29 19.20
CA THR A 75 8.59 -18.39 17.86
C THR A 75 7.09 -18.65 18.02
N GLU A 76 6.29 -17.90 17.29
CA GLU A 76 4.84 -18.09 17.19
C GLU A 76 4.39 -18.17 15.74
N THR A 77 3.39 -18.99 15.47
CA THR A 77 2.69 -19.08 14.19
C THR A 77 1.37 -18.34 14.29
N LEU A 78 1.16 -17.37 13.41
CA LEU A 78 -0.05 -16.57 13.33
C LEU A 78 -0.82 -16.96 12.07
N THR A 79 -2.14 -17.02 12.14
CA THR A 79 -3.00 -17.29 10.98
C THR A 79 -3.69 -16.01 10.54
N LEU A 80 -3.36 -15.54 9.34
CA LEU A 80 -4.01 -14.40 8.68
C LEU A 80 -5.05 -14.92 7.68
N SER A 81 -6.30 -14.48 7.82
CA SER A 81 -7.36 -14.79 6.87
C SER A 81 -7.48 -13.68 5.81
N VAL A 82 -7.14 -13.98 4.56
CA VAL A 82 -7.29 -13.07 3.43
C VAL A 82 -8.64 -13.32 2.75
N ARG A 83 -9.47 -12.28 2.66
CA ARG A 83 -10.78 -12.32 2.01
C ARG A 83 -10.75 -11.63 0.66
N ALA A 84 -11.59 -12.10 -0.25
CA ALA A 84 -11.78 -11.45 -1.53
C ALA A 84 -12.30 -10.02 -1.34
N ALA A 85 -11.75 -9.09 -2.12
CA ALA A 85 -12.31 -7.76 -2.29
C ALA A 85 -13.08 -7.68 -3.61
N SER A 86 -14.07 -6.78 -3.65
CA SER A 86 -14.81 -6.49 -4.88
C SER A 86 -14.28 -5.19 -5.46
N TYR A 87 -13.69 -5.28 -6.66
CA TYR A 87 -13.14 -4.11 -7.34
C TYR A 87 -14.08 -3.67 -8.48
N SER A 88 -14.20 -2.37 -8.65
CA SER A 88 -14.93 -1.78 -9.77
C SER A 88 -14.11 -1.82 -11.06
N TYR A 89 -14.78 -1.60 -12.18
CA TYR A 89 -14.14 -1.46 -13.48
C TYR A 89 -14.79 -0.35 -14.30
N LYS A 90 -14.08 0.12 -15.31
CA LYS A 90 -14.60 1.05 -16.31
C LYS A 90 -14.29 0.55 -17.71
N ASP A 91 -15.24 0.75 -18.61
CA ASP A 91 -15.10 0.48 -20.05
C ASP A 91 -15.04 1.79 -20.81
N TYR A 92 -14.07 1.92 -21.70
CA TYR A 92 -13.86 3.08 -22.54
C TYR A 92 -13.85 2.66 -24.02
N SER A 93 -14.34 3.53 -24.90
CA SER A 93 -14.29 3.30 -26.34
C SER A 93 -12.90 3.58 -26.95
N ALA A 94 -12.09 4.41 -26.30
CA ALA A 94 -10.78 4.79 -26.80
C ALA A 94 -9.76 4.96 -25.66
N LYS A 95 -8.47 4.72 -25.97
CA LYS A 95 -7.35 4.90 -25.03
C LYS A 95 -7.25 6.31 -24.45
N SER A 96 -7.65 7.32 -25.20
CA SER A 96 -7.64 8.73 -24.77
C SER A 96 -8.59 9.02 -23.60
N GLN A 97 -9.51 8.13 -23.31
CA GLN A 97 -10.46 8.26 -22.19
C GLN A 97 -9.95 7.63 -20.89
N LEU A 98 -8.83 6.88 -20.96
CA LEU A 98 -8.22 6.31 -19.75
C LEU A 98 -7.84 7.39 -18.76
N THR A 99 -8.01 7.09 -17.49
CA THR A 99 -7.56 7.98 -16.43
C THR A 99 -6.03 8.13 -16.51
N SER A 100 -5.57 9.34 -16.70
CA SER A 100 -4.14 9.66 -16.85
C SER A 100 -3.68 10.52 -15.66
N PRO A 101 -2.43 10.36 -15.23
CA PRO A 101 -1.43 9.40 -15.70
C PRO A 101 -1.63 8.02 -15.05
N TYR A 102 -1.42 6.96 -15.82
CA TYR A 102 -1.14 5.65 -15.22
C TYR A 102 0.37 5.58 -14.97
N ILE A 103 0.71 5.46 -13.72
CA ILE A 103 2.10 5.34 -13.30
C ILE A 103 2.28 3.90 -12.81
N GLY A 104 2.94 3.08 -13.62
CA GLY A 104 3.38 1.75 -13.20
C GLY A 104 4.62 1.87 -12.29
N ALA A 105 4.83 0.88 -11.44
CA ALA A 105 6.05 0.82 -10.63
C ALA A 105 7.32 0.79 -11.51
N ASP A 106 7.23 0.13 -12.67
CA ASP A 106 8.34 0.02 -13.64
C ASP A 106 8.67 1.34 -14.33
N ASP A 107 7.77 2.33 -14.25
CA ASP A 107 7.98 3.66 -14.86
C ASP A 107 8.52 4.69 -13.86
N ALA A 108 8.81 4.25 -12.62
CA ALA A 108 9.28 5.17 -11.59
C ALA A 108 10.68 5.71 -11.94
N PRO A 109 10.89 7.05 -11.88
CA PRO A 109 12.22 7.62 -12.09
C PRO A 109 13.24 7.07 -11.09
N ASP A 110 14.50 6.95 -11.50
CA ASP A 110 15.58 6.49 -10.66
C ASP A 110 15.67 7.22 -9.30
N ALA A 111 15.30 8.50 -9.27
CA ALA A 111 15.25 9.28 -8.05
C ALA A 111 14.25 8.70 -7.03
N VAL A 112 13.07 8.29 -7.48
CA VAL A 112 12.04 7.66 -6.64
C VAL A 112 12.45 6.23 -6.28
N LEU A 113 12.95 5.45 -7.25
CA LEU A 113 13.38 4.07 -7.01
C LEU A 113 14.48 4.00 -5.94
N ARG A 114 15.44 4.92 -5.96
CA ARG A 114 16.48 5.00 -4.93
C ARG A 114 15.91 5.27 -3.53
N LEU A 115 14.87 6.07 -3.41
CA LEU A 115 14.22 6.35 -2.12
C LEU A 115 13.48 5.13 -1.58
N LEU A 116 12.87 4.31 -2.46
CA LEU A 116 12.19 3.08 -2.05
C LEU A 116 13.15 2.01 -1.49
N THR A 117 14.44 2.11 -1.82
CA THR A 117 15.50 1.20 -1.34
C THR A 117 16.37 1.81 -0.23
N THR A 118 16.14 3.06 0.12
CA THR A 118 16.82 3.71 1.24
C THR A 118 16.15 3.29 2.54
N ASP A 119 16.94 2.87 3.52
CA ASP A 119 16.41 2.64 4.87
C ASP A 119 15.68 3.89 5.36
N GLY A 120 14.38 3.75 5.59
CA GLY A 120 13.63 4.73 6.35
C GLY A 120 14.23 4.88 7.74
N GLY A 121 14.06 6.00 8.37
CA GLY A 121 14.55 6.20 9.72
C GLY A 121 13.92 5.22 10.73
N GLU A 122 14.52 5.07 11.90
CA GLU A 122 13.98 4.24 13.00
C GLU A 122 12.71 4.83 13.64
N ILE A 123 12.22 5.96 13.15
CA ILE A 123 11.12 6.73 13.76
C ILE A 123 9.85 6.54 12.92
N GLN A 124 8.82 6.02 13.54
CA GLN A 124 7.47 6.05 12.98
C GLN A 124 6.84 7.43 13.22
N TRP A 125 6.69 8.23 12.18
CA TRP A 125 6.13 9.57 12.27
C TRP A 125 4.60 9.60 12.25
N ALA A 126 3.96 8.69 11.54
CA ALA A 126 2.50 8.61 11.39
C ALA A 126 1.82 7.91 12.56
N VAL A 127 1.99 8.42 13.77
CA VAL A 127 1.46 7.78 14.99
C VAL A 127 -0.07 7.90 15.11
N GLY A 128 -0.65 8.95 14.54
CA GLY A 128 -2.10 9.23 14.61
C GLY A 128 -2.94 8.71 13.44
N GLY A 129 -2.33 7.99 12.50
CA GLY A 129 -2.97 7.56 11.26
C GLY A 129 -2.95 8.63 10.18
N PHE A 130 -3.67 8.36 9.09
CA PHE A 130 -3.68 9.20 7.90
C PHE A 130 -5.00 9.96 7.76
N VAL A 131 -4.92 11.20 7.33
CA VAL A 131 -6.08 12.02 6.95
C VAL A 131 -6.18 12.12 5.43
N GLN A 132 -7.32 12.55 4.93
CA GLN A 132 -7.50 12.77 3.50
C GLN A 132 -6.62 13.93 3.00
N PRO A 133 -6.02 13.81 1.82
CA PRO A 133 -5.05 14.81 1.30
C PRO A 133 -5.68 16.14 0.87
N PHE A 134 -7.01 16.25 0.85
CA PHE A 134 -7.73 17.48 0.54
C PHE A 134 -8.78 17.78 1.61
N LEU A 135 -8.90 19.06 2.00
CA LEU A 135 -9.91 19.52 2.96
C LEU A 135 -11.30 19.65 2.32
N ASP A 136 -11.33 20.05 1.06
CA ASP A 136 -12.56 20.18 0.27
C ASP A 136 -12.93 18.85 -0.42
N SER A 137 -14.11 18.83 -1.06
CA SER A 137 -14.58 17.65 -1.79
C SER A 137 -13.73 17.38 -3.04
N PHE A 138 -13.47 16.12 -3.29
CA PHE A 138 -12.72 15.63 -4.45
C PHE A 138 -13.41 14.39 -5.05
N ASP A 139 -13.06 14.08 -6.28
CA ASP A 139 -13.44 12.84 -6.95
C ASP A 139 -12.27 11.86 -6.94
N THR A 140 -12.58 10.57 -6.91
CA THR A 140 -11.58 9.49 -7.05
C THR A 140 -11.84 8.74 -8.35
N PRO A 141 -11.42 9.28 -9.50
CA PRO A 141 -11.71 8.68 -10.79
C PRO A 141 -11.08 7.29 -10.98
N LEU A 142 -10.01 6.99 -10.24
CA LEU A 142 -9.35 5.70 -10.26
C LEU A 142 -8.98 5.29 -8.83
N LEU A 143 -9.42 4.10 -8.44
CA LEU A 143 -9.12 3.49 -7.14
C LEU A 143 -8.12 2.35 -7.30
N TYR A 144 -7.40 2.02 -6.23
CA TYR A 144 -6.57 0.83 -6.17
C TYR A 144 -7.40 -0.43 -6.48
N GLY A 145 -6.86 -1.32 -7.30
CA GLY A 145 -7.54 -2.55 -7.73
C GLY A 145 -8.61 -2.36 -8.83
N MET A 146 -8.97 -1.12 -9.17
CA MET A 146 -9.92 -0.84 -10.25
C MET A 146 -9.30 -1.15 -11.60
N THR A 147 -10.07 -1.79 -12.49
CA THR A 147 -9.60 -2.12 -13.85
C THR A 147 -10.27 -1.24 -14.89
N GLU A 148 -9.46 -0.64 -15.76
CA GLU A 148 -9.91 0.11 -16.93
C GLU A 148 -9.72 -0.73 -18.19
N TYR A 149 -10.75 -0.83 -19.01
CA TYR A 149 -10.74 -1.55 -20.28
C TYR A 149 -10.98 -0.60 -21.45
N VAL A 150 -10.40 -0.90 -22.61
CA VAL A 150 -10.60 -0.12 -23.83
C VAL A 150 -11.12 -1.03 -24.94
N GLY A 151 -12.20 -0.61 -25.60
CA GLY A 151 -12.78 -1.32 -26.74
C GLY A 151 -13.43 -2.67 -26.42
N ARG A 152 -13.67 -2.94 -25.12
CA ARG A 152 -14.30 -4.19 -24.70
C ARG A 152 -15.81 -4.15 -24.92
N SER A 153 -16.35 -5.19 -25.60
CA SER A 153 -17.80 -5.35 -25.78
C SER A 153 -18.49 -5.84 -24.50
N TYR A 154 -19.81 -5.69 -24.45
CA TYR A 154 -20.59 -6.16 -23.29
C TYR A 154 -20.46 -7.67 -23.07
N SER A 155 -20.38 -8.47 -24.13
CA SER A 155 -20.21 -9.92 -24.07
C SER A 155 -18.85 -10.35 -23.51
N GLU A 156 -17.82 -9.53 -23.66
CA GLU A 156 -16.46 -9.82 -23.19
C GLU A 156 -16.24 -9.45 -21.73
N ARG A 157 -17.15 -8.71 -21.12
CA ARG A 157 -17.07 -8.31 -19.70
C ARG A 157 -17.10 -9.49 -18.74
N SER A 158 -17.76 -10.58 -19.12
CA SER A 158 -17.89 -11.77 -18.28
C SER A 158 -16.72 -12.74 -18.38
N THR A 159 -15.85 -12.60 -19.36
CA THR A 159 -14.83 -13.62 -19.69
C THR A 159 -13.40 -13.25 -19.33
N ASN A 160 -13.14 -12.08 -18.78
CA ASN A 160 -11.78 -11.57 -18.51
C ASN A 160 -10.79 -11.64 -19.70
N TYR A 161 -11.27 -12.00 -20.87
CA TYR A 161 -10.50 -12.05 -22.09
C TYR A 161 -10.61 -10.69 -22.74
N GLY A 162 -9.66 -9.91 -22.60
CA GLY A 162 -9.84 -8.86 -23.39
C GLY A 162 -8.76 -7.88 -23.55
N TYR A 163 -8.95 -7.12 -24.39
CA TYR A 163 -8.17 -6.01 -24.84
C TYR A 163 -7.62 -5.18 -23.67
N GLY A 164 -6.46 -5.61 -23.16
CA GLY A 164 -5.58 -4.80 -22.35
C GLY A 164 -6.23 -4.11 -21.15
N GLY A 165 -6.96 -4.87 -20.33
CA GLY A 165 -7.39 -4.36 -19.02
C GLY A 165 -6.18 -3.92 -18.22
N ARG A 166 -6.28 -2.74 -17.62
CA ARG A 166 -5.24 -2.14 -16.81
C ARG A 166 -5.74 -1.98 -15.38
N THR A 167 -5.22 -2.80 -14.47
CA THR A 167 -5.57 -2.70 -13.05
C THR A 167 -4.68 -1.67 -12.37
N SER A 168 -5.30 -0.76 -11.66
CA SER A 168 -4.59 0.30 -10.95
C SER A 168 -3.96 -0.20 -9.67
N THR A 169 -2.70 0.14 -9.47
CA THR A 169 -1.95 -0.04 -8.23
C THR A 169 -1.81 1.25 -7.43
N ASN A 170 -2.49 2.29 -7.85
CA ASN A 170 -2.51 3.61 -7.20
C ASN A 170 -3.94 4.16 -7.10
N VAL A 171 -4.08 5.31 -6.45
CA VAL A 171 -5.32 6.07 -6.36
C VAL A 171 -5.13 7.40 -7.07
N VAL A 172 -6.04 7.75 -7.99
CA VAL A 172 -6.07 9.08 -8.59
C VAL A 172 -7.15 9.90 -7.89
N ILE A 173 -6.76 11.03 -7.34
CA ILE A 173 -7.63 11.98 -6.65
C ILE A 173 -7.67 13.27 -7.48
N LYS A 174 -8.87 13.74 -7.77
CA LYS A 174 -9.10 14.97 -8.53
C LYS A 174 -9.87 15.97 -7.68
N PRO A 175 -9.23 17.06 -7.22
CA PRO A 175 -9.91 18.09 -6.48
C PRO A 175 -10.97 18.76 -7.38
N LYS A 176 -12.09 19.18 -6.79
CA LYS A 176 -13.17 19.86 -7.54
C LYS A 176 -12.87 21.31 -7.83
N LYS A 177 -12.00 21.92 -7.06
CA LYS A 177 -11.52 23.28 -7.28
C LYS A 177 -10.09 23.27 -7.81
N SER A 178 -9.83 24.03 -8.86
CA SER A 178 -8.53 24.05 -9.56
C SER A 178 -7.35 24.62 -8.76
N LYS A 179 -7.61 25.18 -7.59
CA LYS A 179 -6.59 25.80 -6.71
C LYS A 179 -6.57 25.18 -5.30
N ASP A 180 -7.14 24.00 -5.15
CA ASP A 180 -7.09 23.32 -3.85
C ASP A 180 -5.65 22.89 -3.56
N SER A 181 -5.18 23.22 -2.37
CA SER A 181 -3.89 22.75 -1.87
C SER A 181 -4.03 21.33 -1.34
N MET A 182 -3.10 20.48 -1.70
CA MET A 182 -2.97 19.17 -1.10
C MET A 182 -2.27 19.33 0.26
N ILE A 183 -2.77 18.63 1.26
CA ILE A 183 -2.14 18.52 2.57
C ILE A 183 -1.42 17.19 2.70
N VAL A 184 -0.35 17.18 3.48
CA VAL A 184 0.36 15.94 3.83
C VAL A 184 -0.55 15.09 4.72
N PRO A 185 -0.82 13.82 4.34
CA PRO A 185 -1.82 13.00 5.04
C PRO A 185 -1.46 12.63 6.48
N ALA A 186 -0.17 12.64 6.83
CA ALA A 186 0.33 12.36 8.18
C ALA A 186 1.66 13.07 8.42
N SER A 187 2.12 13.08 9.65
CA SER A 187 3.48 13.52 9.96
C SER A 187 4.50 12.62 9.28
N GLY A 188 5.61 13.20 8.83
CA GLY A 188 6.67 12.46 8.15
C GLY A 188 7.86 13.31 7.79
N HIS A 189 8.88 12.70 7.27
CA HIS A 189 10.08 13.34 6.76
C HIS A 189 10.03 13.41 5.24
N VAL A 190 10.13 14.61 4.66
CA VAL A 190 10.13 14.80 3.21
C VAL A 190 11.49 14.35 2.65
N LEU A 191 11.46 13.29 1.86
CA LEU A 191 12.65 12.74 1.19
C LEU A 191 12.89 13.37 -0.17
N LEU A 192 11.82 13.77 -0.86
CA LEU A 192 11.87 14.41 -2.17
C LEU A 192 10.72 15.40 -2.31
N ALA A 193 10.96 16.53 -2.95
CA ALA A 193 9.93 17.49 -3.37
C ALA A 193 10.43 18.22 -4.63
N GLU A 194 10.20 17.65 -5.82
CA GLU A 194 10.77 18.10 -7.07
C GLU A 194 9.79 17.93 -8.24
N ASP A 195 9.99 18.67 -9.33
CA ASP A 195 9.36 18.39 -10.62
C ASP A 195 10.22 17.37 -11.38
N LEU A 196 9.78 16.14 -11.44
CA LEU A 196 10.44 15.04 -12.14
C LEU A 196 10.08 15.02 -13.64
N GLY A 197 9.18 15.88 -14.07
CA GLY A 197 8.70 15.93 -15.45
C GLY A 197 7.89 14.69 -15.86
N GLY A 198 7.57 14.60 -17.16
CA GLY A 198 6.85 13.47 -17.74
C GLY A 198 5.54 13.16 -17.03
N SER A 199 5.27 11.88 -16.81
CA SER A 199 4.06 11.39 -16.14
C SER A 199 4.05 11.64 -14.63
N TYR A 200 5.21 11.87 -14.03
CA TYR A 200 5.35 12.12 -12.59
C TYR A 200 5.10 13.58 -12.22
N GLY A 201 5.55 14.54 -13.05
CA GLY A 201 5.40 15.95 -12.76
C GLY A 201 5.95 16.33 -11.39
N TYR A 202 5.23 17.20 -10.67
CA TYR A 202 5.58 17.56 -9.30
C TYR A 202 5.35 16.36 -8.35
N THR A 203 6.42 15.86 -7.79
CA THR A 203 6.44 14.67 -6.96
C THR A 203 6.92 15.00 -5.56
N VAL A 204 6.20 14.49 -4.56
CA VAL A 204 6.61 14.54 -3.16
C VAL A 204 6.67 13.11 -2.62
N VAL A 205 7.80 12.74 -2.01
CA VAL A 205 7.97 11.46 -1.31
C VAL A 205 8.19 11.76 0.16
N ILE A 206 7.41 11.08 1.00
CA ILE A 206 7.43 11.30 2.45
C ILE A 206 7.61 9.96 3.13
N ASP A 207 8.54 9.89 4.07
CA ASP A 207 8.75 8.79 4.99
C ASP A 207 7.89 9.03 6.24
N HIS A 208 6.95 8.15 6.53
CA HIS A 208 5.98 8.19 7.62
C HIS A 208 6.33 7.18 8.72
#